data_97bb701d7e9628099a59b49612f3e3f7
#
_entry.id   97bb701d7e9628099a59b49612f3e3f7
#
_cell.length_a   1.000
_cell.length_b   1.000
_cell.length_c   1.000
_cell.angle_alpha   90.00
_cell.angle_beta   90.00
_cell.angle_gamma   90.00
#
_symmetry.space_group_name_H-M   'P 1'
#
loop_
_entity.id
_entity.type
_entity.pdbx_description
1 polymer ?
#
loop_
_entity_poly.entity_id
_entity_poly.type
_entity_poly.pdbx_seq_one_letter_code
_entity_poly.pdbx_strand_id
1 'polypeptide(L)'
;MTSEKDVPPVDRSARCTVGEALAPGVPNTELKPDGQQKGYVILCDEERLKGFVRPVRQKYIHVGKRPKHQTRELTPEERFDHDDGGPEGYALFEIYPPEMSPRKGRFWTRAELRSGCGTLTTMGLKLSETYARDPGFYGGTFCCGCGNHFPVGADGEFVWEGTDERVGT
;
A
#
# COMPACT_ATOMS: atom_id res chain seq x y z
N MET A 1 -8.13 -12.40 20.89
CA MET A 1 -7.17 -12.25 19.77
C MET A 1 -6.49 -13.57 19.52
N THR A 2 -6.61 -14.11 18.31
CA THR A 2 -5.82 -15.27 17.88
C THR A 2 -4.38 -14.79 17.68
N SER A 3 -3.40 -15.43 18.33
CA SER A 3 -2.00 -15.10 18.07
C SER A 3 -1.63 -15.57 16.66
N GLU A 4 -0.66 -14.94 16.03
CA GLU A 4 -0.18 -15.31 14.68
C GLU A 4 0.20 -16.81 14.59
N LYS A 5 0.55 -17.41 15.74
CA LYS A 5 0.92 -18.84 15.86
C LYS A 5 -0.28 -19.79 15.80
N ASP A 6 -1.49 -19.29 16.03
CA ASP A 6 -2.72 -20.10 16.08
C ASP A 6 -3.49 -20.09 14.76
N VAL A 7 -3.03 -19.31 13.78
CA VAL A 7 -3.68 -19.22 12.45
C VAL A 7 -3.11 -20.32 11.55
N PRO A 8 -3.97 -21.19 10.96
CA PRO A 8 -3.50 -22.24 10.09
C PRO A 8 -2.85 -21.70 8.81
N PRO A 9 -1.94 -22.47 8.18
CA PRO A 9 -1.36 -22.08 6.90
C PRO A 9 -2.40 -21.78 5.82
N VAL A 10 -2.08 -20.84 4.93
CA VAL A 10 -2.99 -20.44 3.85
C VAL A 10 -2.98 -21.48 2.72
N ASP A 11 -4.16 -21.91 2.31
CA ASP A 11 -4.35 -22.66 1.09
C ASP A 11 -4.68 -21.70 -0.06
N ARG A 12 -3.67 -21.35 -0.85
CA ARG A 12 -3.82 -20.45 -1.99
C ARG A 12 -4.58 -21.05 -3.18
N SER A 13 -4.87 -22.35 -3.15
CA SER A 13 -5.71 -23.01 -4.17
C SER A 13 -7.20 -22.74 -3.94
N ALA A 14 -7.60 -22.40 -2.73
CA ALA A 14 -8.97 -22.07 -2.36
C ALA A 14 -9.35 -20.66 -2.83
N ARG A 15 -9.50 -20.48 -4.14
CA ARG A 15 -9.72 -19.19 -4.80
C ARG A 15 -11.14 -19.05 -5.33
N CYS A 16 -11.67 -17.82 -5.20
CA CYS A 16 -12.94 -17.40 -5.78
C CYS A 16 -12.74 -16.11 -6.54
N THR A 17 -13.75 -15.69 -7.33
CA THR A 17 -13.74 -14.43 -8.05
C THR A 17 -14.84 -13.53 -7.50
N VAL A 18 -14.55 -12.25 -7.28
CA VAL A 18 -15.52 -11.19 -6.98
C VAL A 18 -15.59 -10.21 -8.15
N GLY A 19 -16.73 -9.54 -8.30
CA GLY A 19 -17.00 -8.67 -9.44
C GLY A 19 -17.68 -9.45 -10.56
N GLU A 20 -17.36 -9.12 -11.82
CA GLU A 20 -17.92 -9.85 -12.96
C GLU A 20 -17.37 -11.28 -13.01
N ALA A 21 -18.29 -12.24 -13.19
CA ALA A 21 -17.88 -13.63 -13.32
C ALA A 21 -17.12 -13.82 -14.63
N LEU A 22 -15.92 -14.38 -14.53
CA LEU A 22 -15.11 -14.76 -15.68
C LEU A 22 -15.43 -16.19 -16.10
N ALA A 23 -15.46 -16.42 -17.40
CA ALA A 23 -15.59 -17.80 -17.91
C ALA A 23 -14.39 -18.63 -17.50
N PRO A 24 -14.54 -19.95 -17.25
CA PRO A 24 -13.41 -20.83 -16.92
C PRO A 24 -12.28 -20.71 -17.95
N GLY A 25 -11.05 -20.52 -17.47
CA GLY A 25 -9.85 -20.38 -18.31
C GLY A 25 -9.62 -18.99 -18.91
N VAL A 26 -10.51 -18.03 -18.68
CA VAL A 26 -10.30 -16.63 -19.10
C VAL A 26 -9.37 -15.93 -18.12
N PRO A 27 -8.25 -15.30 -18.58
CA PRO A 27 -7.37 -14.54 -17.71
C PRO A 27 -8.11 -13.38 -17.04
N ASN A 28 -7.82 -13.13 -15.76
CA ASN A 28 -8.40 -12.02 -14.99
C ASN A 28 -7.68 -10.69 -15.32
N THR A 29 -7.58 -10.35 -16.61
CA THR A 29 -6.86 -9.18 -17.10
C THR A 29 -7.78 -8.16 -17.76
N GLU A 30 -9.06 -8.45 -17.87
CA GLU A 30 -10.02 -7.54 -18.51
C GLU A 30 -10.30 -6.33 -17.62
N LEU A 31 -10.17 -5.14 -18.19
CA LEU A 31 -10.29 -3.89 -17.47
C LEU A 31 -11.59 -3.15 -17.79
N LYS A 32 -12.11 -2.42 -16.81
CA LYS A 32 -13.16 -1.43 -16.99
C LYS A 32 -12.57 -0.15 -17.61
N PRO A 33 -13.41 0.77 -18.14
CA PRO A 33 -12.93 2.04 -18.70
C PRO A 33 -12.09 2.90 -17.74
N ASP A 34 -12.30 2.76 -16.41
CA ASP A 34 -11.54 3.49 -15.38
C ASP A 34 -10.18 2.84 -15.05
N GLY A 35 -9.83 1.74 -15.68
CA GLY A 35 -8.58 1.00 -15.46
C GLY A 35 -8.69 -0.11 -14.43
N GLN A 36 -9.80 -0.23 -13.72
CA GLN A 36 -10.04 -1.27 -12.73
C GLN A 36 -10.31 -2.62 -13.40
N GLN A 37 -9.88 -3.72 -12.78
CA GLN A 37 -10.24 -5.06 -13.28
C GLN A 37 -11.75 -5.30 -13.14
N LYS A 38 -12.34 -6.00 -14.09
CA LYS A 38 -13.75 -6.40 -14.04
C LYS A 38 -14.02 -7.44 -12.96
N GLY A 39 -13.06 -8.33 -12.73
CA GLY A 39 -13.13 -9.33 -11.68
C GLY A 39 -11.81 -9.46 -10.95
N TYR A 40 -11.88 -9.76 -9.66
CA TYR A 40 -10.71 -9.98 -8.81
C TYR A 40 -10.75 -11.39 -8.24
N VAL A 41 -9.59 -12.05 -8.22
CA VAL A 41 -9.40 -13.32 -7.50
C VAL A 41 -9.21 -13.01 -6.03
N ILE A 42 -9.91 -13.75 -5.17
CA ILE A 42 -9.79 -13.68 -3.71
C ILE A 42 -9.59 -15.08 -3.14
N LEU A 43 -9.20 -15.16 -1.89
CA LEU A 43 -9.38 -16.41 -1.13
C LEU A 43 -10.87 -16.64 -0.89
N CYS A 44 -11.34 -17.86 -1.08
CA CYS A 44 -12.74 -18.20 -0.82
C CYS A 44 -13.12 -17.98 0.63
N ASP A 45 -14.41 -17.83 0.93
CA ASP A 45 -14.94 -17.48 2.25
C ASP A 45 -14.38 -18.39 3.35
N GLU A 46 -14.38 -19.71 3.14
CA GLU A 46 -13.87 -20.68 4.13
C GLU A 46 -12.40 -20.47 4.45
N GLU A 47 -11.58 -20.24 3.45
CA GLU A 47 -10.15 -20.03 3.63
C GLU A 47 -9.86 -18.67 4.27
N ARG A 48 -10.53 -17.62 3.79
CA ARG A 48 -10.35 -16.26 4.30
C ARG A 48 -10.69 -16.14 5.78
N LEU A 49 -11.75 -16.83 6.21
CA LEU A 49 -12.27 -16.73 7.57
C LEU A 49 -11.60 -17.69 8.57
N LYS A 50 -10.60 -18.44 8.19
CA LYS A 50 -9.80 -19.27 9.12
C LYS A 50 -8.97 -18.46 10.10
N GLY A 51 -8.73 -17.19 9.82
CA GLY A 51 -8.03 -16.26 10.70
C GLY A 51 -7.21 -15.24 9.93
N PHE A 52 -7.06 -14.06 10.51
CA PHE A 52 -6.29 -12.96 9.92
C PHE A 52 -4.96 -12.79 10.65
N VAL A 53 -3.89 -12.62 9.89
CA VAL A 53 -2.55 -12.32 10.42
C VAL A 53 -2.26 -10.83 10.44
N ARG A 54 -3.12 -10.02 9.80
CA ARG A 54 -3.08 -8.57 9.81
C ARG A 54 -4.48 -8.01 10.07
N PRO A 55 -4.61 -6.74 10.50
CA PRO A 55 -5.91 -6.09 10.57
C PRO A 55 -6.59 -6.02 9.21
N VAL A 56 -7.91 -6.11 9.19
CA VAL A 56 -8.71 -5.89 7.98
C VAL A 56 -8.81 -4.38 7.75
N ARG A 57 -8.24 -3.90 6.64
CA ARG A 57 -8.20 -2.48 6.27
C ARG A 57 -8.60 -2.33 4.81
N GLN A 58 -9.46 -1.37 4.52
CA GLN A 58 -9.99 -1.17 3.17
C GLN A 58 -9.42 0.05 2.46
N LYS A 59 -8.84 1.00 3.21
CA LYS A 59 -8.38 2.28 2.67
C LYS A 59 -6.86 2.34 2.62
N TYR A 60 -6.33 2.73 1.46
CA TYR A 60 -4.89 2.82 1.22
C TYR A 60 -4.58 4.02 0.33
N ILE A 61 -3.35 4.49 0.41
CA ILE A 61 -2.87 5.70 -0.26
C ILE A 61 -1.71 5.35 -1.19
N HIS A 62 -1.75 5.90 -2.40
CA HIS A 62 -0.67 5.77 -3.37
C HIS A 62 0.45 6.75 -3.04
N VAL A 63 1.38 6.33 -2.22
CA VAL A 63 2.53 7.15 -1.80
C VAL A 63 3.73 7.02 -2.73
N GLY A 64 3.76 5.99 -3.56
CA GLY A 64 4.86 5.71 -4.48
C GLY A 64 5.99 4.91 -3.82
N LYS A 65 7.08 4.77 -4.57
CA LYS A 65 8.25 4.03 -4.11
C LYS A 65 8.95 4.75 -2.98
N ARG A 66 9.64 3.98 -2.13
CA ARG A 66 10.51 4.55 -1.10
C ARG A 66 11.62 5.37 -1.75
N PRO A 67 12.08 6.47 -1.11
CA PRO A 67 13.24 7.21 -1.60
C PRO A 67 14.45 6.29 -1.77
N LYS A 68 15.24 6.51 -2.81
CA LYS A 68 16.47 5.73 -3.08
C LYS A 68 17.54 5.92 -2.01
N HIS A 69 17.51 7.05 -1.32
CA HIS A 69 18.49 7.43 -0.30
C HIS A 69 17.85 7.39 1.07
N GLN A 70 18.62 7.00 2.07
CA GLN A 70 18.15 6.91 3.44
C GLN A 70 17.80 8.30 3.98
N THR A 71 16.61 8.41 4.57
CA THR A 71 16.15 9.64 5.23
C THR A 71 16.27 9.51 6.74
N ARG A 72 16.34 10.65 7.42
CA ARG A 72 16.33 10.72 8.88
C ARG A 72 15.24 11.68 9.38
N GLU A 73 14.90 11.55 10.64
CA GLU A 73 14.02 12.51 11.33
C GLU A 73 14.75 13.81 11.61
N LEU A 74 13.97 14.90 11.76
CA LEU A 74 14.50 16.17 12.25
C LEU A 74 14.96 16.05 13.71
N THR A 75 16.07 16.71 14.05
CA THR A 75 16.47 16.87 15.45
C THR A 75 15.53 17.87 16.15
N PRO A 76 15.47 17.87 17.51
CA PRO A 76 14.67 18.87 18.25
C PRO A 76 15.01 20.32 17.91
N GLU A 77 16.31 20.62 17.69
CA GLU A 77 16.77 21.95 17.29
C GLU A 77 16.25 22.34 15.91
N GLU A 78 16.33 21.41 14.95
CA GLU A 78 15.80 21.62 13.60
C GLU A 78 14.29 21.84 13.60
N ARG A 79 13.56 21.12 14.45
CA ARG A 79 12.09 21.30 14.60
C ARG A 79 11.71 22.65 15.21
N PHE A 80 12.57 23.21 16.04
CA PHE A 80 12.32 24.49 16.68
C PHE A 80 12.29 25.65 15.67
N ASP A 81 13.14 25.60 14.65
CA ASP A 81 13.31 26.65 13.65
C ASP A 81 12.37 26.50 12.43
N HIS A 82 11.63 25.41 12.35
CA HIS A 82 10.78 25.11 11.20
C HIS A 82 9.38 24.66 11.63
N ASP A 83 8.39 24.94 10.79
CA ASP A 83 7.04 24.41 10.99
C ASP A 83 7.01 22.88 10.83
N ASP A 84 5.87 22.27 11.15
CA ASP A 84 5.75 20.80 11.19
C ASP A 84 5.84 20.14 9.80
N GLY A 85 5.91 20.88 8.71
CA GLY A 85 5.96 20.32 7.36
C GLY A 85 4.68 19.60 6.92
N GLY A 86 3.56 19.89 7.59
CA GLY A 86 2.28 19.25 7.36
C GLY A 86 2.12 17.91 8.08
N PRO A 87 1.03 17.16 7.82
CA PRO A 87 0.69 15.92 8.54
C PRO A 87 1.77 14.82 8.49
N GLU A 88 2.60 14.84 7.48
CA GLU A 88 3.65 13.82 7.26
C GLU A 88 5.04 14.26 7.71
N GLY A 89 5.18 15.55 8.06
CA GLY A 89 6.44 16.13 8.50
C GLY A 89 7.49 16.28 7.41
N TYR A 90 8.67 16.74 7.82
CA TYR A 90 9.84 16.85 6.96
C TYR A 90 10.65 15.56 6.93
N ALA A 91 11.39 15.37 5.85
CA ALA A 91 12.41 14.35 5.73
C ALA A 91 13.74 15.00 5.37
N LEU A 92 14.80 14.48 5.96
CA LEU A 92 16.17 14.83 5.62
C LEU A 92 16.91 13.59 5.18
N PHE A 93 17.79 13.73 4.21
CA PHE A 93 18.71 12.65 3.87
C PHE A 93 19.89 12.65 4.86
N GLU A 94 20.38 11.47 5.21
CA GLU A 94 21.62 11.36 6.00
C GLU A 94 22.79 11.93 5.22
N ILE A 95 22.82 11.64 3.92
CA ILE A 95 23.76 12.23 2.96
C ILE A 95 22.94 12.71 1.78
N TYR A 96 22.96 14.01 1.51
CA TYR A 96 22.21 14.56 0.39
C TYR A 96 22.81 14.13 -0.94
N PRO A 97 22.02 13.53 -1.84
CA PRO A 97 22.47 13.25 -3.19
C PRO A 97 22.75 14.58 -3.92
N PRO A 98 23.68 14.59 -4.88
CA PRO A 98 24.06 15.82 -5.61
C PRO A 98 22.87 16.53 -6.27
N GLU A 99 21.88 15.76 -6.72
CA GLU A 99 20.68 16.28 -7.37
C GLU A 99 19.62 16.83 -6.40
N MET A 100 19.78 16.62 -5.10
CA MET A 100 18.79 16.96 -4.07
C MET A 100 19.41 17.65 -2.87
N SER A 101 20.12 18.76 -3.09
CA SER A 101 20.67 19.56 -1.99
C SER A 101 19.57 20.14 -1.11
N PRO A 102 19.81 20.34 0.21
CA PRO A 102 18.86 21.04 1.06
C PRO A 102 18.52 22.42 0.46
N ARG A 103 17.25 22.74 0.44
CA ARG A 103 16.83 24.09 0.02
C ARG A 103 17.22 25.08 1.11
N LYS A 104 17.76 26.21 0.74
CA LYS A 104 18.15 27.25 1.69
C LYS A 104 16.93 27.69 2.53
N GLY A 105 17.04 27.51 3.86
CA GLY A 105 15.99 27.83 4.80
C GLY A 105 14.77 26.91 4.76
N ARG A 106 14.87 25.76 4.11
CA ARG A 106 13.76 24.81 3.99
C ARG A 106 14.28 23.39 3.82
N PHE A 107 13.62 22.45 4.50
CA PHE A 107 13.81 21.01 4.30
C PHE A 107 12.79 20.48 3.27
N TRP A 108 13.05 19.28 2.79
CA TRP A 108 12.10 18.57 1.95
C TRP A 108 11.00 17.96 2.82
N THR A 109 9.74 18.15 2.46
CA THR A 109 8.64 17.40 3.08
C THR A 109 8.63 15.97 2.56
N ARG A 110 8.11 15.03 3.37
CA ARG A 110 7.94 13.64 2.91
C ARG A 110 7.06 13.57 1.66
N ALA A 111 6.03 14.41 1.59
CA ALA A 111 5.16 14.49 0.42
C ALA A 111 5.92 14.90 -0.86
N GLU A 112 6.86 15.84 -0.77
CA GLU A 112 7.68 16.26 -1.91
C GLU A 112 8.62 15.17 -2.43
N LEU A 113 8.97 14.19 -1.59
CA LEU A 113 9.84 13.08 -1.97
C LEU A 113 9.08 11.88 -2.55
N ARG A 114 7.76 11.93 -2.57
CA ARG A 114 6.92 10.83 -3.06
C ARG A 114 6.80 10.81 -4.57
N SER A 115 6.78 9.60 -5.13
CA SER A 115 6.49 9.36 -6.54
C SER A 115 5.03 9.02 -6.82
N GLY A 116 4.22 8.83 -5.78
CA GLY A 116 2.80 8.49 -5.88
C GLY A 116 1.90 9.72 -5.98
N CYS A 117 0.64 9.50 -6.40
CA CYS A 117 -0.35 10.57 -6.55
C CYS A 117 -0.95 11.07 -5.24
N GLY A 118 -0.76 10.34 -4.13
CA GLY A 118 -1.31 10.68 -2.82
C GLY A 118 -2.81 10.42 -2.66
N THR A 119 -3.46 9.86 -3.67
CA THR A 119 -4.91 9.62 -3.63
C THR A 119 -5.26 8.40 -2.79
N LEU A 120 -6.32 8.53 -2.00
CA LEU A 120 -6.91 7.44 -1.24
C LEU A 120 -7.77 6.57 -2.16
N THR A 121 -7.58 5.26 -2.09
CA THR A 121 -8.44 4.27 -2.74
C THR A 121 -9.05 3.35 -1.69
N THR A 122 -10.28 2.94 -1.91
CA THR A 122 -10.97 1.97 -1.04
C THR A 122 -11.17 0.66 -1.80
N MET A 123 -10.73 -0.46 -1.22
CA MET A 123 -10.96 -1.78 -1.78
C MET A 123 -12.20 -2.44 -1.15
N GLY A 124 -12.77 -3.43 -1.83
CA GLY A 124 -13.87 -4.23 -1.30
C GLY A 124 -13.46 -5.02 -0.05
N LEU A 125 -14.44 -5.36 0.79
CA LEU A 125 -14.19 -6.08 2.04
C LEU A 125 -13.50 -7.43 1.81
N LYS A 126 -13.94 -8.20 0.82
CA LYS A 126 -13.36 -9.54 0.54
C LYS A 126 -11.91 -9.48 0.08
N LEU A 127 -11.52 -8.42 -0.65
CA LEU A 127 -10.13 -8.15 -1.00
C LEU A 127 -9.31 -7.79 0.23
N SER A 128 -9.82 -6.92 1.09
CA SER A 128 -9.14 -6.51 2.32
C SER A 128 -8.98 -7.66 3.30
N GLU A 129 -9.96 -8.54 3.41
CA GLU A 129 -9.87 -9.77 4.20
C GLU A 129 -8.84 -10.75 3.61
N THR A 130 -8.72 -10.81 2.28
CA THR A 130 -7.68 -11.62 1.63
C THR A 130 -6.28 -11.10 1.96
N TYR A 131 -6.05 -9.79 1.94
CA TYR A 131 -4.80 -9.18 2.42
C TYR A 131 -4.53 -9.46 3.90
N ALA A 132 -5.56 -9.41 4.73
CA ALA A 132 -5.42 -9.67 6.17
C ALA A 132 -5.10 -11.15 6.46
N ARG A 133 -5.64 -12.07 5.67
CA ARG A 133 -5.37 -13.51 5.77
C ARG A 133 -4.01 -13.89 5.19
N ASP A 134 -3.67 -13.35 4.03
CA ASP A 134 -2.43 -13.63 3.30
C ASP A 134 -1.88 -12.35 2.66
N PRO A 135 -1.06 -11.58 3.38
CA PRO A 135 -0.54 -10.30 2.88
C PRO A 135 0.21 -10.42 1.54
N GLY A 136 0.85 -11.55 1.29
CA GLY A 136 1.59 -11.80 0.05
C GLY A 136 0.77 -12.36 -1.11
N PHE A 137 -0.56 -12.42 -0.99
CA PHE A 137 -1.42 -13.02 -2.01
C PHE A 137 -1.43 -12.25 -3.33
N TYR A 138 -1.41 -10.91 -3.28
CA TYR A 138 -1.41 -10.05 -4.45
C TYR A 138 -0.04 -9.46 -4.74
N GLY A 139 0.26 -9.27 -6.04
CA GLY A 139 1.45 -8.57 -6.49
C GLY A 139 1.22 -7.07 -6.75
N GLY A 140 -0.01 -6.63 -6.85
CA GLY A 140 -0.37 -5.24 -7.13
C GLY A 140 -1.80 -4.91 -6.71
N THR A 141 -2.11 -3.62 -6.67
CA THR A 141 -3.47 -3.12 -6.43
C THR A 141 -3.76 -1.86 -7.24
N PHE A 142 -5.03 -1.54 -7.36
CA PHE A 142 -5.53 -0.42 -8.16
C PHE A 142 -5.42 0.91 -7.42
N CYS A 143 -5.01 1.96 -8.14
CA CYS A 143 -5.08 3.35 -7.68
C CYS A 143 -6.15 4.10 -8.46
N CYS A 144 -7.19 4.58 -7.79
CA CYS A 144 -8.27 5.30 -8.44
C CYS A 144 -7.84 6.68 -8.96
N GLY A 145 -6.81 7.28 -8.37
CA GLY A 145 -6.27 8.57 -8.83
C GLY A 145 -5.48 8.47 -10.13
N CYS A 146 -4.72 7.39 -10.29
CA CYS A 146 -3.92 7.14 -11.50
C CYS A 146 -4.68 6.34 -12.58
N GLY A 147 -5.74 5.62 -12.19
CA GLY A 147 -6.45 4.71 -13.09
C GLY A 147 -5.63 3.49 -13.51
N ASN A 148 -4.69 3.06 -12.68
CA ASN A 148 -3.75 1.99 -12.97
C ASN A 148 -3.45 1.14 -11.75
N HIS A 149 -2.87 -0.05 -11.99
CA HIS A 149 -2.36 -0.94 -10.95
C HIS A 149 -0.86 -0.69 -10.73
N PHE A 150 -0.44 -0.77 -9.47
CA PHE A 150 0.97 -0.62 -9.07
C PHE A 150 1.34 -1.71 -8.07
N PRO A 151 2.65 -2.03 -7.94
CA PRO A 151 3.10 -3.08 -7.03
C PRO A 151 2.73 -2.83 -5.56
N VAL A 152 2.47 -3.91 -4.85
CA VAL A 152 2.34 -3.95 -3.39
C VAL A 152 3.48 -4.75 -2.79
N GLY A 153 3.57 -4.79 -1.46
CA GLY A 153 4.64 -5.45 -0.73
C GLY A 153 5.62 -4.45 -0.12
N ALA A 154 6.71 -4.94 0.44
CA ALA A 154 7.72 -4.11 1.13
C ALA A 154 8.30 -3.01 0.22
N ASP A 155 8.48 -3.31 -1.06
CA ASP A 155 8.96 -2.38 -2.09
C ASP A 155 7.83 -1.81 -2.96
N GLY A 156 6.58 -2.01 -2.54
CA GLY A 156 5.40 -1.53 -3.24
C GLY A 156 5.15 -0.02 -3.06
N GLU A 157 4.07 0.46 -3.65
CA GLU A 157 3.81 1.90 -3.77
C GLU A 157 2.67 2.38 -2.88
N PHE A 158 2.10 1.52 -2.04
CA PHE A 158 0.94 1.87 -1.22
C PHE A 158 1.19 1.65 0.27
N VAL A 159 0.57 2.52 1.08
CA VAL A 159 0.46 2.33 2.54
C VAL A 159 -1.02 2.30 2.93
N TRP A 160 -1.32 1.58 4.02
CA TRP A 160 -2.65 1.65 4.63
C TRP A 160 -2.87 3.05 5.22
N GLU A 161 -4.07 3.59 5.05
CA GLU A 161 -4.43 4.91 5.56
C GLU A 161 -4.09 5.05 7.05
N GLY A 162 -3.45 6.17 7.41
CA GLY A 162 -3.07 6.47 8.79
C GLY A 162 -1.89 5.67 9.31
N THR A 163 -1.16 4.94 8.45
CA THR A 163 0.01 4.13 8.84
C THR A 163 1.16 4.32 7.86
N ASP A 164 2.35 3.87 8.26
CA ASP A 164 3.51 3.70 7.38
C ASP A 164 3.65 2.25 6.88
N GLU A 165 2.68 1.39 7.22
CA GLU A 165 2.72 -0.01 6.81
C GLU A 165 2.37 -0.16 5.33
N ARG A 166 3.25 -0.82 4.60
CA ARG A 166 3.02 -1.10 3.18
C ARG A 166 1.93 -2.14 3.00
N VAL A 167 1.03 -1.88 2.04
CA VAL A 167 0.02 -2.85 1.62
C VAL A 167 0.73 -4.08 1.06
N GLY A 168 0.32 -5.26 1.49
CA GLY A 168 0.94 -6.52 1.06
C GLY A 168 2.10 -7.00 1.95
N THR A 169 2.24 -6.44 3.15
CA THR A 169 3.27 -6.89 4.10
C THR A 169 2.69 -7.45 5.39
#